data_37548ee46edd39c33d8cf93cf2ec95a6
#
_entry.id   37548ee46edd39c33d8cf93cf2ec95a6
#
_cell.length_a   1.000
_cell.length_b   1.000
_cell.length_c   1.000
_cell.angle_alpha   90.00
_cell.angle_beta   90.00
_cell.angle_gamma   90.00
#
_symmetry.space_group_name_H-M   'P 1'
#
loop_
_entity.id
_entity.type
_entity.pdbx_description
1 polymer ?
#
loop_
_entity_poly.entity_id
_entity_poly.type
_entity_poly.pdbx_seq_one_letter_code
_entity_poly.pdbx_strand_id
1 'polypeptide(L)'
;MDTLFRNSRRKLSQGLIFWREVGEKTPIIFLHGAWNESSQWLSVMESLAQDFHCFAPDLLGFGESENPNIHHSIDLQVECLAEFLQAVKLEKVYLVGHSLGGWIAASYALKYPEKVNGVVLLAPEGVEIAGQEQHCRKMRRLLNYPTLIVKLLRSLIPLTKVLGWHEKIAQDLQLRQELSRFPIACQLLFKRRQVEIEAELVQKRLYMIDAPVFILQGGQDTPDALAKSQVYAQLMPKVELKMIAHAGNDLPESSAGVVAIEIREFIKENWG
;
A
#
# COMPACT_ATOMS: atom_id res chain seq x y z
N MET A 1 14.21 -21.07 -17.13
CA MET A 1 13.92 -21.83 -15.90
C MET A 1 12.59 -21.34 -15.40
N ASP A 2 11.64 -22.24 -15.19
CA ASP A 2 10.36 -21.84 -14.59
C ASP A 2 10.63 -21.34 -13.18
N THR A 3 10.32 -20.10 -12.93
CA THR A 3 10.52 -19.44 -11.64
C THR A 3 9.42 -19.94 -10.69
N LEU A 4 9.76 -20.87 -9.80
CA LEU A 4 8.77 -21.48 -8.92
C LEU A 4 8.53 -20.62 -7.67
N PHE A 5 7.35 -20.04 -7.58
CA PHE A 5 6.89 -19.36 -6.37
C PHE A 5 6.60 -20.38 -5.25
N ARG A 6 7.05 -20.06 -4.05
CA ARG A 6 6.66 -20.77 -2.83
C ARG A 6 5.62 -19.95 -2.08
N ASN A 7 4.55 -20.61 -1.65
CA ASN A 7 3.51 -20.03 -0.80
C ASN A 7 3.69 -20.60 0.61
N SER A 8 3.76 -19.72 1.58
CA SER A 8 4.03 -20.09 2.97
C SER A 8 3.09 -19.38 3.93
N ARG A 9 2.92 -19.93 5.13
CA ARG A 9 2.11 -19.34 6.20
C ARG A 9 2.79 -19.52 7.53
N ARG A 10 2.68 -18.52 8.39
CA ARG A 10 3.20 -18.60 9.75
C ARG A 10 2.30 -17.85 10.73
N LYS A 11 2.06 -18.47 11.88
CA LYS A 11 1.35 -17.81 12.98
C LYS A 11 2.32 -16.86 13.67
N LEU A 12 1.95 -15.60 13.72
CA LEU A 12 2.56 -14.53 14.48
C LEU A 12 1.68 -14.17 15.69
N SER A 13 2.12 -13.25 16.52
CA SER A 13 1.42 -12.86 17.75
C SER A 13 0.00 -12.35 17.47
N GLN A 14 -0.20 -11.59 16.39
CA GLN A 14 -1.49 -10.97 16.06
C GLN A 14 -2.36 -11.79 15.10
N GLY A 15 -1.77 -12.75 14.38
CA GLY A 15 -2.51 -13.55 13.42
C GLY A 15 -1.63 -14.41 12.53
N LEU A 16 -2.26 -15.22 11.67
CA LEU A 16 -1.57 -15.97 10.63
C LEU A 16 -1.21 -15.01 9.49
N ILE A 17 0.06 -15.00 9.09
CA ILE A 17 0.52 -14.27 7.90
C ILE A 17 0.81 -15.27 6.80
N PHE A 18 0.23 -15.02 5.64
CA PHE A 18 0.53 -15.67 4.38
C PHE A 18 1.54 -14.84 3.58
N TRP A 19 2.44 -15.48 2.85
CA TRP A 19 3.32 -14.79 1.90
C TRP A 19 3.68 -15.67 0.71
N ARG A 20 4.05 -15.00 -0.37
CA ARG A 20 4.67 -15.58 -1.55
C ARG A 20 6.14 -15.24 -1.55
N GLU A 21 6.99 -16.20 -1.96
CA GLU A 21 8.41 -15.94 -2.07
C GLU A 21 9.01 -16.60 -3.30
N VAL A 22 10.10 -16.00 -3.81
CA VAL A 22 10.83 -16.50 -4.98
C VAL A 22 12.26 -15.94 -4.97
N GLY A 23 13.23 -16.73 -5.51
CA GLY A 23 14.64 -16.36 -5.52
C GLY A 23 15.38 -16.70 -4.21
N GLU A 24 16.69 -16.38 -4.11
CA GLU A 24 17.53 -16.85 -3.00
C GLU A 24 18.65 -15.89 -2.56
N LYS A 25 18.73 -14.67 -3.14
CA LYS A 25 19.83 -13.73 -2.85
C LYS A 25 19.44 -12.66 -1.84
N THR A 26 19.77 -11.40 -2.12
CA THR A 26 19.44 -10.26 -1.26
C THR A 26 17.92 -10.13 -1.08
N PRO A 27 17.44 -9.99 0.16
CA PRO A 27 16.01 -9.97 0.43
C PRO A 27 15.36 -8.63 0.09
N ILE A 28 14.23 -8.71 -0.63
CA ILE A 28 13.31 -7.60 -0.90
C ILE A 28 11.94 -7.98 -0.37
N ILE A 29 11.33 -7.08 0.37
CA ILE A 29 9.96 -7.21 0.88
C ILE A 29 9.02 -6.31 0.10
N PHE A 30 7.98 -6.89 -0.47
CA PHE A 30 6.96 -6.21 -1.27
C PHE A 30 5.68 -6.05 -0.47
N LEU A 31 5.25 -4.82 -0.21
CA LEU A 31 4.04 -4.49 0.54
C LEU A 31 2.98 -3.94 -0.41
N HIS A 32 1.86 -4.63 -0.48
CA HIS A 32 0.78 -4.32 -1.42
C HIS A 32 -0.06 -3.10 -1.03
N GLY A 33 -0.83 -2.57 -1.98
CA GLY A 33 -1.75 -1.45 -1.78
C GLY A 33 -3.02 -1.84 -1.02
N ALA A 34 -3.80 -0.82 -0.63
CA ALA A 34 -5.02 -0.97 0.17
C ALA A 34 -6.11 -1.84 -0.49
N TRP A 35 -6.15 -1.88 -1.80
CA TRP A 35 -7.19 -2.56 -2.59
C TRP A 35 -6.68 -3.84 -3.26
N ASN A 36 -5.58 -4.41 -2.72
CA ASN A 36 -4.85 -5.51 -3.32
C ASN A 36 -4.35 -6.50 -2.26
N GLU A 37 -3.57 -7.48 -2.70
CA GLU A 37 -2.90 -8.50 -1.90
C GLU A 37 -1.52 -8.82 -2.51
N SER A 38 -0.78 -9.77 -1.97
CA SER A 38 0.56 -10.14 -2.44
C SER A 38 0.64 -10.53 -3.92
N SER A 39 -0.46 -11.00 -4.52
CA SER A 39 -0.52 -11.32 -5.96
C SER A 39 -0.24 -10.12 -6.86
N GLN A 40 -0.41 -8.89 -6.37
CA GLN A 40 -0.06 -7.66 -7.07
C GLN A 40 1.39 -7.66 -7.56
N TRP A 41 2.28 -8.33 -6.86
CA TRP A 41 3.72 -8.27 -7.09
C TRP A 41 4.29 -9.41 -7.93
N LEU A 42 3.48 -10.41 -8.33
CA LEU A 42 3.95 -11.62 -8.98
C LEU A 42 4.84 -11.35 -10.20
N SER A 43 4.39 -10.49 -11.12
CA SER A 43 5.14 -10.19 -12.35
C SER A 43 6.46 -9.42 -12.08
N VAL A 44 6.46 -8.55 -11.08
CA VAL A 44 7.67 -7.83 -10.64
C VAL A 44 8.64 -8.79 -9.99
N MET A 45 8.17 -9.63 -9.07
CA MET A 45 9.00 -10.62 -8.36
C MET A 45 9.59 -11.65 -9.31
N GLU A 46 8.83 -12.14 -10.29
CA GLU A 46 9.31 -13.06 -11.32
C GLU A 46 10.49 -12.46 -12.09
N SER A 47 10.38 -11.18 -12.46
CA SER A 47 11.43 -10.45 -13.17
C SER A 47 12.69 -10.23 -12.33
N LEU A 48 12.58 -10.23 -11.00
CA LEU A 48 13.68 -9.99 -10.05
C LEU A 48 14.27 -11.27 -9.45
N ALA A 49 13.61 -12.41 -9.60
CA ALA A 49 13.91 -13.64 -8.89
C ALA A 49 15.32 -14.22 -9.14
N GLN A 50 15.95 -13.91 -10.27
CA GLN A 50 17.33 -14.34 -10.56
C GLN A 50 18.38 -13.57 -9.77
N ASP A 51 18.06 -12.34 -9.39
CA ASP A 51 18.99 -11.41 -8.74
C ASP A 51 18.73 -11.26 -7.24
N PHE A 52 17.50 -11.51 -6.78
CA PHE A 52 17.05 -11.21 -5.42
C PHE A 52 16.18 -12.33 -4.83
N HIS A 53 16.06 -12.35 -3.51
CA HIS A 53 15.07 -13.13 -2.79
C HIS A 53 13.87 -12.25 -2.45
N CYS A 54 12.79 -12.41 -3.19
CA CYS A 54 11.60 -11.60 -3.09
C CYS A 54 10.57 -12.24 -2.16
N PHE A 55 10.04 -11.46 -1.22
CA PHE A 55 8.95 -11.85 -0.32
C PHE A 55 7.79 -10.87 -0.46
N ALA A 56 6.59 -11.36 -0.67
CA ALA A 56 5.38 -10.57 -0.68
C ALA A 56 4.38 -11.12 0.34
N PRO A 57 4.35 -10.60 1.58
CA PRO A 57 3.31 -10.94 2.53
C PRO A 57 1.98 -10.29 2.17
N ASP A 58 0.89 -11.00 2.39
CA ASP A 58 -0.40 -10.38 2.57
C ASP A 58 -0.41 -9.67 3.93
N LEU A 59 -0.71 -8.38 3.95
CA LEU A 59 -0.81 -7.61 5.18
C LEU A 59 -1.86 -8.20 6.12
N LEU A 60 -1.71 -8.03 7.43
CA LEU A 60 -2.69 -8.55 8.40
C LEU A 60 -4.08 -8.00 8.11
N GLY A 61 -5.05 -8.90 7.90
CA GLY A 61 -6.42 -8.56 7.51
C GLY A 61 -6.67 -8.47 6.01
N PHE A 62 -5.68 -8.83 5.19
CA PHE A 62 -5.77 -8.82 3.72
C PHE A 62 -5.49 -10.22 3.14
N GLY A 63 -5.97 -10.47 1.92
CA GLY A 63 -5.71 -11.67 1.15
C GLY A 63 -5.94 -12.96 1.93
N GLU A 64 -4.92 -13.82 1.97
CA GLU A 64 -4.93 -15.09 2.70
C GLU A 64 -4.38 -14.98 4.15
N SER A 65 -3.96 -13.79 4.58
CA SER A 65 -3.59 -13.52 5.97
C SER A 65 -4.83 -13.43 6.85
N GLU A 66 -4.67 -13.81 8.13
CA GLU A 66 -5.76 -13.77 9.11
C GLU A 66 -6.29 -12.35 9.30
N ASN A 67 -7.60 -12.23 9.44
CA ASN A 67 -8.28 -10.98 9.78
C ASN A 67 -8.82 -11.05 11.22
N PRO A 68 -7.99 -10.81 12.22
CA PRO A 68 -8.42 -10.85 13.61
C PRO A 68 -9.34 -9.67 13.95
N ASN A 69 -10.27 -9.88 14.87
CA ASN A 69 -11.16 -8.83 15.35
C ASN A 69 -10.46 -7.94 16.39
N ILE A 70 -9.50 -7.15 15.91
CA ILE A 70 -8.70 -6.22 16.70
C ILE A 70 -8.74 -4.83 16.08
N HIS A 71 -8.21 -3.83 16.79
CA HIS A 71 -8.05 -2.48 16.24
C HIS A 71 -6.88 -2.44 15.27
N HIS A 72 -7.17 -2.35 13.96
CA HIS A 72 -6.14 -2.22 12.93
C HIS A 72 -5.60 -0.79 12.84
N SER A 73 -4.28 -0.67 12.79
CA SER A 73 -3.55 0.60 12.68
C SER A 73 -2.31 0.43 11.81
N ILE A 74 -1.70 1.53 11.36
CA ILE A 74 -0.41 1.46 10.63
C ILE A 74 0.68 0.92 11.55
N ASP A 75 0.68 1.34 12.81
CA ASP A 75 1.63 0.86 13.81
C ASP A 75 1.53 -0.66 14.01
N LEU A 76 0.31 -1.21 14.04
CA LEU A 76 0.09 -2.65 14.09
C LEU A 76 0.67 -3.37 12.86
N GLN A 77 0.47 -2.83 11.67
CA GLN A 77 1.02 -3.40 10.43
C GLN A 77 2.56 -3.38 10.45
N VAL A 78 3.15 -2.31 10.97
CA VAL A 78 4.61 -2.17 11.14
C VAL A 78 5.14 -3.22 12.12
N GLU A 79 4.48 -3.44 13.25
CA GLU A 79 4.86 -4.47 14.22
C GLU A 79 4.72 -5.89 13.64
N CYS A 80 3.63 -6.16 12.92
CA CYS A 80 3.45 -7.42 12.22
C CYS A 80 4.56 -7.67 11.18
N LEU A 81 4.98 -6.63 10.46
CA LEU A 81 6.10 -6.72 9.52
C LEU A 81 7.42 -7.01 10.26
N ALA A 82 7.68 -6.36 11.40
CA ALA A 82 8.87 -6.61 12.20
C ALA A 82 8.94 -8.04 12.72
N GLU A 83 7.83 -8.57 13.23
CA GLU A 83 7.72 -9.94 13.68
C GLU A 83 7.83 -10.95 12.52
N PHE A 84 7.25 -10.63 11.36
CA PHE A 84 7.39 -11.41 10.14
C PHE A 84 8.86 -11.54 9.71
N LEU A 85 9.60 -10.43 9.61
CA LEU A 85 11.01 -10.43 9.24
C LEU A 85 11.86 -11.25 10.22
N GLN A 86 11.60 -11.11 11.52
CA GLN A 86 12.25 -11.93 12.54
C GLN A 86 11.92 -13.42 12.35
N ALA A 87 10.67 -13.75 12.06
CA ALA A 87 10.19 -15.12 11.88
C ALA A 87 10.80 -15.81 10.65
N VAL A 88 11.07 -15.06 9.57
CA VAL A 88 11.77 -15.56 8.37
C VAL A 88 13.29 -15.34 8.43
N LYS A 89 13.82 -14.85 9.57
CA LYS A 89 15.24 -14.65 9.86
C LYS A 89 15.94 -13.67 8.92
N LEU A 90 15.26 -12.58 8.57
CA LEU A 90 15.81 -11.49 7.78
C LEU A 90 16.22 -10.34 8.72
N GLU A 91 17.52 -10.03 8.74
CA GLU A 91 18.06 -8.99 9.62
C GLU A 91 17.95 -7.60 8.99
N LYS A 92 18.25 -7.49 7.70
CA LYS A 92 18.25 -6.22 6.98
C LYS A 92 17.73 -6.43 5.55
N VAL A 93 16.80 -5.59 5.09
CA VAL A 93 16.06 -5.78 3.85
C VAL A 93 15.93 -4.50 3.03
N TYR A 94 15.63 -4.64 1.75
CA TYR A 94 15.03 -3.57 0.96
C TYR A 94 13.50 -3.68 1.07
N LEU A 95 12.84 -2.53 1.22
CA LEU A 95 11.37 -2.45 1.27
C LEU A 95 10.85 -1.84 -0.03
N VAL A 96 9.86 -2.47 -0.63
CA VAL A 96 9.13 -1.96 -1.80
C VAL A 96 7.66 -1.87 -1.41
N GLY A 97 7.08 -0.68 -1.39
CA GLY A 97 5.70 -0.50 -0.96
C GLY A 97 4.86 0.31 -1.94
N HIS A 98 3.67 -0.20 -2.25
CA HIS A 98 2.69 0.48 -3.09
C HIS A 98 1.57 1.09 -2.23
N SER A 99 1.25 2.37 -2.44
CA SER A 99 0.12 3.05 -1.79
C SER A 99 0.14 2.87 -0.25
N LEU A 100 -0.80 2.13 0.35
CA LEU A 100 -0.80 1.77 1.78
C LEU A 100 0.49 1.05 2.20
N GLY A 101 0.99 0.12 1.37
CA GLY A 101 2.25 -0.56 1.61
C GLY A 101 3.44 0.40 1.63
N GLY A 102 3.38 1.49 0.86
CA GLY A 102 4.36 2.58 0.89
C GLY A 102 4.35 3.34 2.21
N TRP A 103 3.16 3.62 2.76
CA TRP A 103 3.03 4.20 4.10
C TRP A 103 3.62 3.30 5.19
N ILE A 104 3.32 1.99 5.13
CA ILE A 104 3.86 1.00 6.07
C ILE A 104 5.39 0.91 5.92
N ALA A 105 5.94 0.88 4.70
CA ALA A 105 7.37 0.84 4.45
C ALA A 105 8.10 2.07 5.02
N ALA A 106 7.58 3.27 4.79
CA ALA A 106 8.12 4.51 5.35
C ALA A 106 8.05 4.53 6.89
N SER A 107 6.92 4.08 7.46
CA SER A 107 6.76 3.97 8.92
C SER A 107 7.71 2.95 9.53
N TYR A 108 7.95 1.83 8.85
CA TYR A 108 8.92 0.81 9.26
C TYR A 108 10.35 1.38 9.24
N ALA A 109 10.74 2.05 8.16
CA ALA A 109 12.07 2.67 8.05
C ALA A 109 12.32 3.74 9.12
N LEU A 110 11.28 4.46 9.56
CA LEU A 110 11.37 5.39 10.69
C LEU A 110 11.55 4.70 12.03
N LYS A 111 10.93 3.53 12.22
CA LYS A 111 10.93 2.82 13.51
C LYS A 111 12.12 1.88 13.68
N TYR A 112 12.60 1.29 12.58
CA TYR A 112 13.68 0.31 12.54
C TYR A 112 14.74 0.65 11.48
N PRO A 113 15.38 1.84 11.55
CA PRO A 113 16.28 2.32 10.51
C PRO A 113 17.47 1.38 10.26
N GLU A 114 17.96 0.70 11.30
CA GLU A 114 19.08 -0.24 11.22
C GLU A 114 18.76 -1.51 10.42
N LYS A 115 17.46 -1.80 10.20
CA LYS A 115 16.98 -2.99 9.49
C LYS A 115 16.64 -2.74 8.02
N VAL A 116 16.87 -1.52 7.52
CA VAL A 116 16.49 -1.12 6.16
C VAL A 116 17.73 -0.73 5.36
N ASN A 117 17.95 -1.40 4.22
CA ASN A 117 19.01 -1.06 3.26
C ASN A 117 18.59 0.10 2.34
N GLY A 118 17.32 0.14 1.97
CA GLY A 118 16.72 1.16 1.10
C GLY A 118 15.22 0.94 0.96
N VAL A 119 14.52 1.97 0.49
CA VAL A 119 13.07 1.96 0.34
C VAL A 119 12.68 2.39 -1.05
N VAL A 120 11.82 1.61 -1.72
CA VAL A 120 11.18 1.98 -2.97
C VAL A 120 9.70 2.19 -2.72
N LEU A 121 9.19 3.36 -3.04
CA LEU A 121 7.81 3.78 -2.80
C LEU A 121 7.09 3.96 -4.15
N LEU A 122 5.98 3.27 -4.35
CA LEU A 122 5.12 3.43 -5.52
C LEU A 122 3.84 4.14 -5.09
N ALA A 123 3.63 5.38 -5.55
CA ALA A 123 2.45 6.19 -5.22
C ALA A 123 2.05 6.14 -3.73
N PRO A 124 2.95 6.47 -2.78
CA PRO A 124 2.78 6.20 -1.35
C PRO A 124 1.64 7.01 -0.72
N GLU A 125 0.93 6.40 0.23
CA GLU A 125 0.04 7.04 1.19
C GLU A 125 0.82 7.52 2.43
N GLY A 126 0.14 8.11 3.43
CA GLY A 126 0.72 8.43 4.75
C GLY A 126 1.20 9.86 4.93
N VAL A 127 0.92 10.74 3.98
CA VAL A 127 1.11 12.18 4.10
C VAL A 127 -0.20 12.92 3.79
N GLU A 128 -0.34 14.11 4.33
CA GLU A 128 -1.52 14.94 4.14
C GLU A 128 -1.31 15.93 2.99
N ILE A 129 -2.38 16.13 2.20
CA ILE A 129 -2.44 17.10 1.13
C ILE A 129 -3.69 17.99 1.28
N ALA A 130 -3.68 19.16 0.66
CA ALA A 130 -4.81 20.08 0.70
C ALA A 130 -6.08 19.41 0.12
N GLY A 131 -7.21 19.53 0.84
CA GLY A 131 -8.50 18.98 0.42
C GLY A 131 -8.76 17.51 0.80
N GLN A 132 -7.76 16.77 1.27
CA GLN A 132 -7.89 15.36 1.65
C GLN A 132 -8.96 15.10 2.72
N GLU A 133 -9.12 15.99 3.68
CA GLU A 133 -10.18 15.89 4.70
C GLU A 133 -11.59 15.79 4.13
N GLN A 134 -11.87 16.54 3.06
CA GLN A 134 -13.21 16.52 2.44
C GLN A 134 -13.44 15.17 1.76
N HIS A 135 -12.42 14.64 1.08
CA HIS A 135 -12.44 13.31 0.47
C HIS A 135 -12.66 12.22 1.53
N CYS A 136 -11.88 12.22 2.60
CA CYS A 136 -12.02 11.25 3.70
C CYS A 136 -13.40 11.33 4.38
N ARG A 137 -13.93 12.54 4.61
CA ARG A 137 -15.30 12.72 5.15
C ARG A 137 -16.37 12.15 4.22
N LYS A 138 -16.22 12.35 2.89
CA LYS A 138 -17.14 11.78 1.89
C LYS A 138 -17.07 10.25 1.94
N MET A 139 -15.89 9.65 1.92
CA MET A 139 -15.70 8.19 1.97
C MET A 139 -16.25 7.60 3.27
N ARG A 140 -15.95 8.21 4.41
CA ARG A 140 -16.48 7.78 5.72
C ARG A 140 -18.01 7.80 5.75
N ARG A 141 -18.63 8.87 5.22
CA ARG A 141 -20.09 8.96 5.14
C ARG A 141 -20.67 7.87 4.25
N LEU A 142 -20.08 7.65 3.07
CA LEU A 142 -20.53 6.64 2.12
C LEU A 142 -20.46 5.23 2.71
N LEU A 143 -19.36 4.90 3.38
CA LEU A 143 -19.15 3.59 4.00
C LEU A 143 -20.05 3.35 5.21
N ASN A 144 -20.47 4.39 5.90
CA ASN A 144 -21.32 4.31 7.10
C ASN A 144 -22.82 4.32 6.79
N TYR A 145 -23.26 4.40 5.54
CA TYR A 145 -24.68 4.33 5.22
C TYR A 145 -25.29 3.00 5.72
N PRO A 146 -26.38 3.06 6.50
CA PRO A 146 -27.12 1.86 6.92
C PRO A 146 -27.58 1.04 5.72
N THR A 147 -27.57 -0.28 5.87
CA THR A 147 -27.97 -1.20 4.79
C THR A 147 -29.37 -0.92 4.24
N LEU A 148 -30.29 -0.48 5.12
CA LEU A 148 -31.64 -0.09 4.73
C LEU A 148 -31.65 1.12 3.80
N ILE A 149 -30.82 2.14 4.08
CA ILE A 149 -30.70 3.32 3.21
C ILE A 149 -30.12 2.92 1.85
N VAL A 150 -29.12 2.05 1.82
CA VAL A 150 -28.55 1.55 0.56
C VAL A 150 -29.59 0.81 -0.28
N LYS A 151 -30.41 -0.05 0.35
CA LYS A 151 -31.51 -0.75 -0.34
C LYS A 151 -32.55 0.23 -0.89
N LEU A 152 -32.92 1.22 -0.09
CA LEU A 152 -33.87 2.26 -0.49
C LEU A 152 -33.32 3.09 -1.68
N LEU A 153 -32.07 3.54 -1.60
CA LEU A 153 -31.45 4.28 -2.69
C LEU A 153 -31.40 3.46 -3.99
N ARG A 154 -31.08 2.16 -3.90
CA ARG A 154 -31.13 1.27 -5.07
C ARG A 154 -32.52 1.15 -5.69
N SER A 155 -33.57 1.04 -4.88
CA SER A 155 -34.95 0.95 -5.37
C SER A 155 -35.45 2.26 -5.99
N LEU A 156 -34.88 3.40 -5.58
CA LEU A 156 -35.25 4.73 -6.09
C LEU A 156 -34.44 5.17 -7.31
N ILE A 157 -33.38 4.44 -7.71
CA ILE A 157 -32.56 4.77 -8.91
C ILE A 157 -33.43 5.04 -10.16
N PRO A 158 -34.46 4.22 -10.49
CA PRO A 158 -35.30 4.48 -11.67
C PRO A 158 -36.07 5.81 -11.61
N LEU A 159 -36.50 6.21 -10.40
CA LEU A 159 -37.19 7.48 -10.18
C LEU A 159 -36.26 8.69 -10.24
N THR A 160 -34.99 8.53 -9.85
CA THR A 160 -33.98 9.62 -9.88
C THR A 160 -33.51 9.93 -11.30
N LYS A 161 -33.83 9.10 -12.30
CA LYS A 161 -33.58 9.42 -13.74
C LYS A 161 -34.23 10.73 -14.15
N VAL A 162 -35.45 10.99 -13.66
CA VAL A 162 -36.19 12.22 -13.96
C VAL A 162 -35.53 13.47 -13.37
N LEU A 163 -34.76 13.31 -12.27
CA LEU A 163 -34.07 14.39 -11.56
C LEU A 163 -32.61 14.58 -11.96
N GLY A 164 -32.09 13.75 -12.88
CA GLY A 164 -30.70 13.81 -13.34
C GLY A 164 -29.66 13.33 -12.29
N TRP A 165 -30.07 12.76 -11.15
CA TRP A 165 -29.18 12.36 -10.05
C TRP A 165 -28.82 10.87 -10.06
N HIS A 166 -29.41 10.09 -10.96
CA HIS A 166 -29.27 8.64 -11.00
C HIS A 166 -27.83 8.17 -11.19
N GLU A 167 -27.05 8.84 -12.06
CA GLU A 167 -25.65 8.46 -12.33
C GLU A 167 -24.77 8.61 -11.09
N LYS A 168 -24.88 9.73 -10.40
CA LYS A 168 -24.10 10.00 -9.19
C LYS A 168 -24.44 9.01 -8.07
N ILE A 169 -25.74 8.73 -7.86
CA ILE A 169 -26.18 7.77 -6.84
C ILE A 169 -25.70 6.36 -7.20
N ALA A 170 -25.80 5.96 -8.47
CA ALA A 170 -25.34 4.66 -8.94
C ALA A 170 -23.81 4.51 -8.76
N GLN A 171 -23.03 5.53 -9.13
CA GLN A 171 -21.57 5.56 -8.94
C GLN A 171 -21.18 5.47 -7.45
N ASP A 172 -21.82 6.26 -6.58
CA ASP A 172 -21.54 6.24 -5.14
C ASP A 172 -21.89 4.86 -4.53
N LEU A 173 -22.98 4.21 -4.96
CA LEU A 173 -23.36 2.88 -4.50
C LEU A 173 -22.42 1.78 -5.02
N GLN A 174 -21.95 1.90 -6.26
CA GLN A 174 -20.96 1.00 -6.84
C GLN A 174 -19.63 1.14 -6.11
N LEU A 175 -19.13 2.36 -5.94
CA LEU A 175 -17.92 2.65 -5.19
C LEU A 175 -17.98 2.07 -3.77
N ARG A 176 -19.11 2.28 -3.06
CA ARG A 176 -19.31 1.68 -1.74
C ARG A 176 -19.23 0.15 -1.77
N GLN A 177 -19.80 -0.48 -2.78
CA GLN A 177 -19.77 -1.94 -2.93
C GLN A 177 -18.36 -2.45 -3.15
N GLU A 178 -17.58 -1.78 -4.00
CA GLU A 178 -16.16 -2.10 -4.26
C GLU A 178 -15.32 -1.94 -2.99
N LEU A 179 -15.39 -0.78 -2.34
CA LEU A 179 -14.67 -0.52 -1.10
C LEU A 179 -15.02 -1.50 0.03
N SER A 180 -16.29 -1.95 0.09
CA SER A 180 -16.73 -2.88 1.14
C SER A 180 -16.12 -4.28 1.04
N ARG A 181 -15.44 -4.61 -0.08
CA ARG A 181 -14.67 -5.86 -0.23
C ARG A 181 -13.39 -5.84 0.58
N PHE A 182 -12.90 -4.65 0.94
CA PHE A 182 -11.65 -4.44 1.66
C PHE A 182 -11.91 -3.74 3.01
N PRO A 183 -12.51 -4.44 3.98
CA PRO A 183 -12.96 -3.81 5.23
C PRO A 183 -11.81 -3.22 6.05
N ILE A 184 -10.62 -3.85 6.05
CA ILE A 184 -9.46 -3.38 6.79
C ILE A 184 -8.83 -2.15 6.10
N ALA A 185 -8.75 -2.13 4.77
CA ALA A 185 -8.33 -0.93 4.04
C ALA A 185 -9.24 0.27 4.36
N CYS A 186 -10.56 0.04 4.35
CA CYS A 186 -11.53 1.08 4.74
C CYS A 186 -11.36 1.54 6.19
N GLN A 187 -11.02 0.62 7.10
CA GLN A 187 -10.72 0.96 8.49
C GLN A 187 -9.47 1.81 8.58
N LEU A 188 -8.36 1.37 8.00
CA LEU A 188 -7.07 2.05 8.04
C LEU A 188 -7.13 3.47 7.45
N LEU A 189 -7.81 3.63 6.31
CA LEU A 189 -7.79 4.90 5.57
C LEU A 189 -8.92 5.87 5.96
N PHE A 190 -10.11 5.37 6.37
CA PHE A 190 -11.29 6.23 6.47
C PHE A 190 -12.10 6.10 7.77
N LYS A 191 -12.16 4.92 8.42
CA LYS A 191 -13.12 4.67 9.50
C LYS A 191 -12.59 4.95 10.90
N ARG A 192 -11.28 4.96 11.10
CA ARG A 192 -10.66 5.31 12.38
C ARG A 192 -10.91 6.79 12.71
N ARG A 193 -10.72 7.16 13.99
CA ARG A 193 -10.81 8.55 14.40
C ARG A 193 -9.73 9.36 13.67
N GLN A 194 -10.06 10.56 13.27
CA GLN A 194 -9.13 11.44 12.53
C GLN A 194 -7.80 11.64 13.26
N VAL A 195 -7.87 11.86 14.57
CA VAL A 195 -6.68 12.04 15.42
C VAL A 195 -5.75 10.80 15.41
N GLU A 196 -6.29 9.59 15.31
CA GLU A 196 -5.50 8.36 15.21
C GLU A 196 -4.78 8.27 13.87
N ILE A 197 -5.46 8.61 12.77
CA ILE A 197 -4.87 8.63 11.43
C ILE A 197 -3.76 9.69 11.38
N GLU A 198 -4.03 10.92 11.85
CA GLU A 198 -3.07 12.03 11.87
C GLU A 198 -1.82 11.72 12.69
N ALA A 199 -1.97 11.00 13.82
CA ALA A 199 -0.83 10.60 14.66
C ALA A 199 0.13 9.62 13.96
N GLU A 200 -0.36 8.84 12.99
CA GLU A 200 0.43 7.87 12.23
C GLU A 200 1.00 8.44 10.93
N LEU A 201 0.55 9.64 10.47
CA LEU A 201 1.14 10.28 9.30
C LEU A 201 2.64 10.49 9.48
N VAL A 202 3.39 10.17 8.43
CA VAL A 202 4.86 10.22 8.47
C VAL A 202 5.44 11.57 8.10
N GLN A 203 4.63 12.48 7.55
CA GLN A 203 5.07 13.76 6.98
C GLN A 203 6.04 14.55 7.88
N LYS A 204 5.76 14.65 9.18
CA LYS A 204 6.60 15.39 10.14
C LYS A 204 7.91 14.70 10.49
N ARG A 205 8.13 13.46 10.03
CA ARG A 205 9.27 12.61 10.38
C ARG A 205 10.05 12.12 9.15
N LEU A 206 9.59 12.40 7.93
CA LEU A 206 10.23 11.92 6.69
C LEU A 206 11.70 12.32 6.59
N TYR A 207 12.07 13.49 7.12
CA TYR A 207 13.46 13.95 7.15
C TYR A 207 14.40 13.09 8.01
N MET A 208 13.84 12.20 8.84
CA MET A 208 14.60 11.29 9.71
C MET A 208 14.92 9.94 9.03
N ILE A 209 14.43 9.70 7.81
CA ILE A 209 14.75 8.47 7.07
C ILE A 209 16.14 8.62 6.47
N ASP A 210 17.11 7.88 7.03
CA ASP A 210 18.51 7.89 6.58
C ASP A 210 18.79 6.95 5.40
N ALA A 211 18.00 5.89 5.26
CA ALA A 211 18.13 4.96 4.14
C ALA A 211 17.85 5.68 2.81
N PRO A 212 18.53 5.31 1.71
CA PRO A 212 18.21 5.81 0.39
C PRO A 212 16.76 5.46 0.02
N VAL A 213 16.06 6.42 -0.61
CA VAL A 213 14.66 6.26 -1.01
C VAL A 213 14.50 6.54 -2.50
N PHE A 214 13.76 5.68 -3.16
CA PHE A 214 13.37 5.86 -4.55
C PHE A 214 11.85 5.87 -4.67
N ILE A 215 11.30 6.88 -5.34
CA ILE A 215 9.85 7.02 -5.55
C ILE A 215 9.54 6.83 -7.02
N LEU A 216 8.65 5.88 -7.32
CA LEU A 216 8.06 5.69 -8.65
C LEU A 216 6.62 6.20 -8.62
N GLN A 217 6.29 7.10 -9.56
CA GLN A 217 4.95 7.67 -9.66
C GLN A 217 4.42 7.56 -11.09
N GLY A 218 3.19 7.06 -11.24
CA GLY A 218 2.49 7.08 -12.53
C GLY A 218 2.07 8.50 -12.90
N GLY A 219 2.42 8.95 -14.11
CA GLY A 219 2.11 10.30 -14.59
C GLY A 219 0.62 10.52 -14.88
N GLN A 220 -0.17 9.44 -15.04
CA GLN A 220 -1.62 9.46 -15.26
C GLN A 220 -2.43 9.13 -13.99
N ASP A 221 -1.78 9.06 -12.85
CA ASP A 221 -2.44 8.86 -11.56
C ASP A 221 -3.25 10.09 -11.13
N THR A 222 -4.00 9.97 -10.05
CA THR A 222 -4.81 11.06 -9.51
C THR A 222 -3.93 12.25 -9.07
N PRO A 223 -4.45 13.49 -9.15
CA PRO A 223 -3.72 14.66 -8.65
C PRO A 223 -3.29 14.50 -7.18
N ASP A 224 -4.11 13.81 -6.37
CA ASP A 224 -3.83 13.56 -4.97
C ASP A 224 -2.61 12.63 -4.79
N ALA A 225 -2.50 11.56 -5.58
CA ALA A 225 -1.36 10.64 -5.54
C ALA A 225 -0.06 11.35 -5.98
N LEU A 226 -0.14 12.14 -7.06
CA LEU A 226 0.97 12.97 -7.53
C LEU A 226 1.47 13.94 -6.45
N ALA A 227 0.54 14.64 -5.79
CA ALA A 227 0.85 15.58 -4.72
C ALA A 227 1.51 14.89 -3.52
N LYS A 228 1.03 13.70 -3.11
CA LYS A 228 1.64 12.93 -2.02
C LYS A 228 3.07 12.53 -2.34
N SER A 229 3.34 12.00 -3.53
CA SER A 229 4.70 11.64 -3.96
C SER A 229 5.64 12.85 -3.96
N GLN A 230 5.13 14.03 -4.34
CA GLN A 230 5.90 15.28 -4.26
C GLN A 230 6.20 15.68 -2.81
N VAL A 231 5.25 15.53 -1.88
CA VAL A 231 5.49 15.78 -0.45
C VAL A 231 6.59 14.88 0.10
N TYR A 232 6.57 13.59 -0.24
CA TYR A 232 7.64 12.68 0.11
C TYR A 232 8.99 13.14 -0.44
N ALA A 233 9.05 13.48 -1.73
CA ALA A 233 10.28 13.91 -2.40
C ALA A 233 10.84 15.23 -1.82
N GLN A 234 9.98 16.13 -1.36
CA GLN A 234 10.39 17.42 -0.79
C GLN A 234 10.93 17.30 0.64
N LEU A 235 10.47 16.31 1.40
CA LEU A 235 10.76 16.21 2.84
C LEU A 235 11.84 15.19 3.18
N MET A 236 12.18 14.30 2.27
CA MET A 236 13.23 13.29 2.49
C MET A 236 14.60 13.78 2.02
N PRO A 237 15.68 13.56 2.79
CA PRO A 237 17.01 14.07 2.47
C PRO A 237 17.73 13.30 1.34
N LYS A 238 17.45 11.99 1.22
CA LYS A 238 18.11 11.07 0.27
C LYS A 238 17.06 10.40 -0.60
N VAL A 239 16.45 11.15 -1.50
CA VAL A 239 15.33 10.65 -2.30
C VAL A 239 15.50 11.02 -3.77
N GLU A 240 15.17 10.08 -4.63
CA GLU A 240 14.94 10.28 -6.05
C GLU A 240 13.47 10.04 -6.39
N LEU A 241 12.88 10.90 -7.22
CA LEU A 241 11.52 10.73 -7.74
C LEU A 241 11.55 10.58 -9.24
N LYS A 242 11.04 9.47 -9.75
CA LYS A 242 10.91 9.20 -11.18
C LYS A 242 9.44 9.04 -11.58
N MET A 243 9.07 9.72 -12.67
CA MET A 243 7.71 9.66 -13.23
C MET A 243 7.66 8.67 -14.40
N ILE A 244 6.69 7.75 -14.38
CA ILE A 244 6.38 6.87 -15.52
C ILE A 244 5.19 7.48 -16.28
N ALA A 245 5.46 8.17 -17.38
CA ALA A 245 4.53 9.10 -18.03
C ALA A 245 3.17 8.51 -18.42
N HIS A 246 3.12 7.23 -18.80
CA HIS A 246 1.90 6.58 -19.32
C HIS A 246 1.26 5.59 -18.33
N ALA A 247 1.76 5.53 -17.09
CA ALA A 247 1.23 4.65 -16.05
C ALA A 247 0.27 5.38 -15.11
N GLY A 248 -0.71 4.64 -14.59
CA GLY A 248 -1.63 5.08 -13.54
C GLY A 248 -1.20 4.63 -12.16
N ASN A 249 -2.18 4.40 -11.27
CA ASN A 249 -1.94 3.91 -9.91
C ASN A 249 -1.55 2.42 -9.86
N ASP A 250 -1.89 1.66 -10.88
CA ASP A 250 -1.66 0.22 -11.00
C ASP A 250 -0.24 -0.16 -11.48
N LEU A 251 0.75 0.65 -11.11
CA LEU A 251 2.16 0.49 -11.51
C LEU A 251 2.70 -0.94 -11.37
N PRO A 252 2.49 -1.65 -10.24
CA PRO A 252 3.03 -3.01 -10.08
C PRO A 252 2.49 -4.01 -11.08
N GLU A 253 1.25 -3.82 -11.55
CA GLU A 253 0.58 -4.71 -12.50
C GLU A 253 0.78 -4.25 -13.96
N SER A 254 0.45 -2.99 -14.24
CA SER A 254 0.46 -2.45 -15.62
C SER A 254 1.85 -2.17 -16.16
N SER A 255 2.82 -1.92 -15.30
CA SER A 255 4.19 -1.53 -15.65
C SER A 255 5.25 -2.40 -14.98
N ALA A 256 4.91 -3.66 -14.67
CA ALA A 256 5.75 -4.58 -13.88
C ALA A 256 7.20 -4.67 -14.37
N GLY A 257 7.42 -4.74 -15.69
CA GLY A 257 8.76 -4.81 -16.27
C GLY A 257 9.60 -3.55 -15.99
N VAL A 258 8.99 -2.37 -16.13
CA VAL A 258 9.65 -1.08 -15.81
C VAL A 258 9.94 -1.00 -14.33
N VAL A 259 8.95 -1.29 -13.49
CA VAL A 259 9.10 -1.30 -12.03
C VAL A 259 10.24 -2.23 -11.59
N ALA A 260 10.33 -3.44 -12.17
CA ALA A 260 11.41 -4.38 -11.86
C ALA A 260 12.79 -3.86 -12.26
N ILE A 261 12.91 -3.21 -13.42
CA ILE A 261 14.18 -2.60 -13.88
C ILE A 261 14.61 -1.51 -12.89
N GLU A 262 13.71 -0.59 -12.56
CA GLU A 262 13.99 0.53 -11.65
C GLU A 262 14.39 0.06 -10.24
N ILE A 263 13.69 -0.94 -9.70
CA ILE A 263 14.06 -1.55 -8.42
C ILE A 263 15.45 -2.17 -8.48
N ARG A 264 15.76 -2.88 -9.56
CA ARG A 264 17.08 -3.52 -9.75
C ARG A 264 18.21 -2.48 -9.81
N GLU A 265 18.02 -1.41 -10.56
CA GLU A 265 19.01 -0.33 -10.69
C GLU A 265 19.22 0.37 -9.36
N PHE A 266 18.16 0.79 -8.70
CA PHE A 266 18.22 1.41 -7.37
C PHE A 266 18.98 0.55 -6.34
N ILE A 267 18.69 -0.76 -6.29
CA ILE A 267 19.38 -1.64 -5.35
C ILE A 267 20.85 -1.78 -5.70
N LYS A 268 21.21 -1.90 -6.99
CA LYS A 268 22.63 -2.00 -7.43
C LYS A 268 23.44 -0.76 -7.10
N GLU A 269 22.85 0.42 -7.22
CA GLU A 269 23.51 1.70 -6.90
C GLU A 269 23.72 1.90 -5.40
N ASN A 270 22.84 1.32 -4.58
CA ASN A 270 22.84 1.45 -3.13
C ASN A 270 23.28 0.16 -2.41
N TRP A 271 23.96 -0.73 -3.12
CA TRP A 271 24.52 -1.96 -2.57
C TRP A 271 25.75 -1.61 -1.73
N GLY A 272 25.62 -1.61 -0.41
CA GLY A 272 26.69 -1.39 0.55
C GLY A 272 27.08 -2.67 1.29
#